data_18325084a9f3cad6ed65ae9fdb276b27
#
_entry.id   18325084a9f3cad6ed65ae9fdb276b27
#
_cell.length_a   1.000
_cell.length_b   1.000
_cell.length_c   1.000
_cell.angle_alpha   90.00
_cell.angle_beta   90.00
_cell.angle_gamma   90.00
#
_symmetry.space_group_name_H-M   'P 1'
#
loop_
_entity.id
_entity.type
_entity.pdbx_description
1 polymer ?
#
loop_
_entity_poly.entity_id
_entity_poly.type
_entity_poly.pdbx_seq_one_letter_code
_entity_poly.pdbx_strand_id
1 'polypeptide(L)'
;LKISQAKKNTKLKENTKDQHGESVSGVHIKKNAGGDHTKLHEALLKKVLLTLSSHGYFVYKNNTGAIKANDRYQAYGLPGSADILGIQPITGRFLALEIKTGNAKQNKQQLAFEKAVLKRNGIYKVIRSLEDINEFITVHRH
;
A
#
# COMPACT_ATOMS: atom_id res chain seq x y z
N LEU A 1 -44.72 26.42 -39.54
CA LEU A 1 -43.62 27.02 -38.73
C LEU A 1 -43.62 26.54 -37.29
N LYS A 2 -44.72 26.04 -36.72
CA LYS A 2 -44.79 25.57 -35.33
C LYS A 2 -44.40 24.07 -35.14
N ILE A 3 -44.39 23.28 -36.20
CA ILE A 3 -44.06 21.83 -36.14
C ILE A 3 -42.55 21.58 -36.11
N SER A 4 -41.78 22.48 -36.64
CA SER A 4 -40.30 22.33 -36.71
C SER A 4 -39.56 22.55 -35.37
N GLN A 5 -40.17 23.29 -34.44
CA GLN A 5 -39.56 23.57 -33.14
C GLN A 5 -39.75 22.45 -32.10
N ALA A 6 -40.86 21.68 -32.21
CA ALA A 6 -41.10 20.57 -31.29
C ALA A 6 -40.15 19.38 -31.48
N LYS A 7 -39.69 19.14 -32.70
CA LYS A 7 -38.77 18.04 -33.01
C LYS A 7 -37.30 18.31 -32.55
N LYS A 8 -36.90 19.57 -32.37
CA LYS A 8 -35.56 19.91 -31.88
C LYS A 8 -35.41 19.74 -30.38
N ASN A 9 -36.48 19.91 -29.60
CA ASN A 9 -36.42 19.79 -28.16
C ASN A 9 -36.41 18.33 -27.64
N THR A 10 -36.91 17.39 -28.44
CA THR A 10 -36.93 15.98 -28.06
C THR A 10 -35.55 15.34 -28.23
N LYS A 11 -34.79 15.76 -29.22
CA LYS A 11 -33.40 15.26 -29.46
C LYS A 11 -32.40 15.73 -28.42
N LEU A 12 -32.63 16.89 -27.82
CA LEU A 12 -31.71 17.42 -26.77
C LEU A 12 -31.91 16.75 -25.41
N LYS A 13 -33.07 16.17 -25.16
CA LYS A 13 -33.35 15.47 -23.88
C LYS A 13 -32.82 14.04 -23.86
N GLU A 14 -32.73 13.37 -25.00
CA GLU A 14 -32.18 12.01 -25.07
C GLU A 14 -30.67 11.98 -24.97
N ASN A 15 -29.97 12.97 -25.52
CA ASN A 15 -28.50 13.03 -25.47
C ASN A 15 -27.93 13.36 -24.09
N THR A 16 -28.70 13.93 -23.19
CA THR A 16 -28.25 14.24 -21.84
C THR A 16 -28.38 13.07 -20.85
N LYS A 17 -29.25 12.11 -21.12
CA LYS A 17 -29.42 10.92 -20.27
C LYS A 17 -28.32 9.89 -20.48
N ASP A 18 -27.86 9.70 -21.68
CA ASP A 18 -26.83 8.70 -21.99
C ASP A 18 -25.44 9.13 -21.57
N GLN A 19 -25.16 10.43 -21.55
CA GLN A 19 -23.87 10.93 -21.10
C GLN A 19 -23.67 10.87 -19.57
N HIS A 20 -24.73 10.85 -18.79
CA HIS A 20 -24.62 10.73 -17.33
C HIS A 20 -24.56 9.27 -16.84
N GLY A 21 -25.02 8.31 -17.62
CA GLY A 21 -24.99 6.89 -17.25
C GLY A 21 -23.60 6.27 -17.32
N GLU A 22 -22.81 6.62 -18.31
CA GLU A 22 -21.49 5.99 -18.52
C GLU A 22 -20.37 6.57 -17.64
N SER A 23 -20.41 7.84 -17.31
CA SER A 23 -19.37 8.46 -16.48
C SER A 23 -19.42 8.02 -15.00
N VAL A 24 -20.61 7.65 -14.51
CA VAL A 24 -20.78 7.23 -13.11
C VAL A 24 -20.36 5.78 -12.90
N SER A 25 -20.58 4.89 -13.86
CA SER A 25 -20.16 3.49 -13.74
C SER A 25 -18.66 3.30 -13.90
N GLY A 26 -18.00 4.06 -14.75
CA GLY A 26 -16.56 3.98 -14.97
C GLY A 26 -15.72 4.46 -13.77
N VAL A 27 -16.21 5.43 -13.03
CA VAL A 27 -15.53 5.96 -11.83
C VAL A 27 -15.70 5.02 -10.63
N HIS A 28 -16.80 4.30 -10.54
CA HIS A 28 -17.06 3.38 -9.42
C HIS A 28 -16.20 2.11 -9.48
N ILE A 29 -15.95 1.57 -10.66
CA ILE A 29 -15.14 0.34 -10.84
C ILE A 29 -13.67 0.60 -10.52
N LYS A 30 -13.11 1.76 -10.86
CA LYS A 30 -11.71 2.09 -10.56
C LYS A 30 -11.43 2.36 -9.07
N LYS A 31 -12.38 2.89 -8.32
CA LYS A 31 -12.23 3.13 -6.88
C LYS A 31 -12.28 1.85 -6.04
N ASN A 32 -13.03 0.84 -6.45
CA ASN A 32 -13.14 -0.41 -5.70
C ASN A 32 -11.92 -1.32 -5.84
N ALA A 33 -11.24 -1.34 -6.99
CA ALA A 33 -10.03 -2.14 -7.19
C ALA A 33 -8.83 -1.64 -6.35
N GLY A 34 -8.63 -0.34 -6.23
CA GLY A 34 -7.57 0.23 -5.39
C GLY A 34 -7.83 0.08 -3.88
N GLY A 35 -9.10 0.13 -3.46
CA GLY A 35 -9.47 -0.01 -2.05
C GLY A 35 -9.25 -1.42 -1.49
N ASP A 36 -9.36 -2.43 -2.31
CA ASP A 36 -9.22 -3.83 -1.87
C ASP A 36 -7.76 -4.20 -1.62
N HIS A 37 -6.85 -3.81 -2.50
CA HIS A 37 -5.41 -4.01 -2.31
C HIS A 37 -4.88 -3.32 -1.06
N THR A 38 -5.33 -2.11 -0.77
CA THR A 38 -4.92 -1.37 0.44
C THR A 38 -5.41 -2.07 1.70
N LYS A 39 -6.64 -2.58 1.72
CA LYS A 39 -7.20 -3.33 2.85
C LYS A 39 -6.44 -4.63 3.10
N LEU A 40 -6.11 -5.39 2.05
CA LEU A 40 -5.33 -6.62 2.16
C LEU A 40 -3.92 -6.35 2.70
N HIS A 41 -3.26 -5.31 2.21
CA HIS A 41 -1.95 -4.89 2.70
C HIS A 41 -1.99 -4.53 4.19
N GLU A 42 -2.91 -3.68 4.62
CA GLU A 42 -3.06 -3.29 6.03
C GLU A 42 -3.45 -4.47 6.93
N ALA A 43 -4.27 -5.40 6.44
CA ALA A 43 -4.64 -6.59 7.20
C ALA A 43 -3.43 -7.51 7.41
N LEU A 44 -2.63 -7.75 6.38
CA LEU A 44 -1.41 -8.55 6.47
C LEU A 44 -0.40 -7.87 7.41
N LEU A 45 -0.17 -6.57 7.25
CA LEU A 45 0.74 -5.78 8.08
C LEU A 45 0.39 -5.91 9.58
N LYS A 46 -0.88 -5.76 9.94
CA LYS A 46 -1.34 -5.91 11.33
C LYS A 46 -1.06 -7.30 11.88
N LYS A 47 -1.35 -8.35 11.11
CA LYS A 47 -1.10 -9.73 11.52
C LYS A 47 0.39 -9.98 11.72
N VAL A 48 1.24 -9.50 10.83
CA VAL A 48 2.69 -9.61 10.92
C VAL A 48 3.22 -8.94 12.19
N LEU A 49 2.77 -7.71 12.47
CA LEU A 49 3.14 -6.99 13.70
C LEU A 49 2.76 -7.76 14.97
N LEU A 50 1.52 -8.28 15.03
CA LEU A 50 1.05 -9.06 16.17
C LEU A 50 1.85 -10.35 16.35
N THR A 51 2.12 -11.07 15.26
CA THR A 51 2.89 -12.31 15.30
C THR A 51 4.31 -12.06 15.78
N LEU A 52 5.00 -11.06 15.26
CA LEU A 52 6.36 -10.72 15.70
C LEU A 52 6.40 -10.29 17.16
N SER A 53 5.47 -9.44 17.59
CA SER A 53 5.40 -8.97 18.98
C SER A 53 5.16 -10.13 19.95
N SER A 54 4.33 -11.12 19.59
CA SER A 54 4.10 -12.31 20.42
C SER A 54 5.33 -13.22 20.53
N HIS A 55 6.30 -13.07 19.62
CA HIS A 55 7.59 -13.79 19.65
C HIS A 55 8.75 -12.94 20.19
N GLY A 56 8.44 -11.83 20.87
CA GLY A 56 9.44 -11.01 21.54
C GLY A 56 10.20 -10.03 20.67
N TYR A 57 9.80 -9.84 19.40
CA TYR A 57 10.39 -8.83 18.55
C TYR A 57 9.91 -7.43 18.97
N PHE A 58 10.83 -6.48 19.05
CA PHE A 58 10.48 -5.08 19.17
C PHE A 58 10.27 -4.49 17.78
N VAL A 59 9.02 -4.31 17.37
CA VAL A 59 8.65 -3.87 16.02
C VAL A 59 7.57 -2.80 16.04
N TYR A 60 7.59 -1.94 15.04
CA TYR A 60 6.56 -0.92 14.85
C TYR A 60 6.28 -0.67 13.37
N LYS A 61 5.08 -0.19 13.06
CA LYS A 61 4.71 0.25 11.72
C LYS A 61 5.50 1.51 11.38
N ASN A 62 6.19 1.48 10.25
CA ASN A 62 6.88 2.64 9.72
C ASN A 62 5.97 3.38 8.74
N ASN A 63 5.75 4.67 8.98
CA ASN A 63 4.95 5.51 8.11
C ASN A 63 5.87 6.45 7.32
N THR A 64 5.75 6.41 6.01
CA THR A 64 6.45 7.32 5.10
C THR A 64 5.44 7.98 4.18
N GLY A 65 5.68 9.21 3.79
CA GLY A 65 4.79 9.92 2.89
C GLY A 65 5.13 11.39 2.75
N ALA A 66 4.16 12.14 2.24
CA ALA A 66 4.23 13.57 2.18
C ALA A 66 2.87 14.18 2.50
N ILE A 67 2.86 15.24 3.27
CA ILE A 67 1.69 16.06 3.56
C ILE A 67 1.80 17.40 2.85
N LYS A 68 0.68 17.91 2.35
CA LYS A 68 0.62 19.26 1.83
C LYS A 68 0.27 20.20 2.98
N ALA A 69 1.18 21.08 3.33
CA ALA A 69 0.98 22.14 4.32
C ALA A 69 1.37 23.49 3.69
N ASN A 70 0.46 24.47 3.72
CA ASN A 70 0.70 25.82 3.22
C ASN A 70 1.31 25.86 1.81
N ASP A 71 0.66 25.16 0.85
CA ASP A 71 1.09 25.02 -0.56
C ASP A 71 2.47 24.38 -0.79
N ARG A 72 3.09 23.81 0.23
CA ARG A 72 4.32 23.04 0.14
C ARG A 72 4.07 21.58 0.51
N TYR A 73 4.77 20.67 -0.16
CA TYR A 73 4.81 19.26 0.24
C TYR A 73 5.95 19.06 1.24
N GLN A 74 5.59 18.58 2.42
CA GLN A 74 6.55 18.17 3.45
C GLN A 74 6.59 16.65 3.51
N ALA A 75 7.74 16.09 3.12
CA ALA A 75 7.96 14.65 3.23
C ALA A 75 8.25 14.27 4.69
N TYR A 76 7.81 13.10 5.10
CA TYR A 76 8.13 12.49 6.38
C TYR A 76 8.56 11.04 6.18
N GLY A 77 9.41 10.55 7.09
CA GLY A 77 10.03 9.24 6.97
C GLY A 77 11.11 9.19 5.88
N LEU A 78 11.71 8.03 5.71
CA LEU A 78 12.71 7.78 4.68
C LEU A 78 12.05 7.13 3.47
N PRO A 79 12.01 7.79 2.29
CA PRO A 79 11.43 7.20 1.08
C PRO A 79 12.06 5.84 0.75
N GLY A 80 11.21 4.85 0.49
CA GLY A 80 11.64 3.48 0.19
C GLY A 80 11.97 2.62 1.41
N SER A 81 11.92 3.16 2.63
CA SER A 81 12.06 2.33 3.82
C SER A 81 10.90 1.37 3.98
N ALA A 82 11.16 0.21 4.61
CA ALA A 82 10.20 -0.87 4.75
C ALA A 82 8.98 -0.50 5.63
N ASP A 83 7.88 -1.21 5.47
CA ASP A 83 6.62 -0.99 6.19
C ASP A 83 6.70 -1.24 7.69
N ILE A 84 7.55 -2.17 8.11
CA ILE A 84 7.81 -2.52 9.51
C ILE A 84 9.30 -2.39 9.79
N LEU A 85 9.63 -1.68 10.85
CA LEU A 85 10.98 -1.57 11.37
C LEU A 85 11.05 -2.10 12.79
N GLY A 86 12.23 -2.54 13.22
CA GLY A 86 12.40 -3.03 14.56
C GLY A 86 13.77 -3.60 14.87
N ILE A 87 13.82 -4.41 15.91
CA ILE A 87 15.02 -5.04 16.44
C ILE A 87 14.75 -6.54 16.64
N GLN A 88 15.65 -7.36 16.15
CA GLN A 88 15.63 -8.81 16.39
C GLN A 88 16.05 -9.08 17.86
N PRO A 89 15.26 -9.88 18.61
CA PRO A 89 15.39 -9.94 20.07
C PRO A 89 16.71 -10.52 20.59
N ILE A 90 17.34 -11.45 19.86
CA ILE A 90 18.51 -12.15 20.34
C ILE A 90 19.80 -11.41 20.01
N THR A 91 19.94 -10.93 18.79
CA THR A 91 21.18 -10.32 18.30
C THR A 91 21.17 -8.80 18.36
N GLY A 92 20.02 -8.17 18.60
CA GLY A 92 19.84 -6.72 18.52
C GLY A 92 19.98 -6.14 17.10
N ARG A 93 19.98 -6.98 16.06
CA ARG A 93 20.12 -6.53 14.69
C ARG A 93 18.90 -5.72 14.26
N PHE A 94 19.15 -4.67 13.49
CA PHE A 94 18.09 -3.89 12.85
C PHE A 94 17.27 -4.79 11.93
N LEU A 95 15.95 -4.72 12.06
CA LEU A 95 15.00 -5.49 11.29
C LEU A 95 14.13 -4.58 10.44
N ALA A 96 13.99 -4.92 9.17
CA ALA A 96 13.14 -4.23 8.21
C ALA A 96 12.32 -5.24 7.40
N LEU A 97 11.01 -5.14 7.45
CA LEU A 97 10.10 -6.03 6.71
C LEU A 97 9.20 -5.21 5.79
N GLU A 98 9.24 -5.54 4.53
CA GLU A 98 8.41 -4.96 3.47
C GLU A 98 7.20 -5.85 3.21
N ILE A 99 6.00 -5.31 3.28
CA ILE A 99 4.76 -6.04 3.03
C ILE A 99 4.37 -5.90 1.56
N LYS A 100 4.14 -7.01 0.89
CA LYS A 100 3.67 -7.03 -0.50
C LYS A 100 2.48 -7.96 -0.64
N THR A 101 1.46 -7.54 -1.37
CA THR A 101 0.28 -8.35 -1.71
C THR A 101 0.24 -8.62 -3.21
N GLY A 102 -0.33 -9.76 -3.59
CA GLY A 102 -0.41 -10.18 -4.99
C GLY A 102 0.96 -10.20 -5.69
N ASN A 103 1.00 -9.69 -6.90
CA ASN A 103 2.22 -9.65 -7.73
C ASN A 103 3.04 -8.36 -7.58
N ALA A 104 2.78 -7.55 -6.54
CA ALA A 104 3.48 -6.29 -6.32
C ALA A 104 4.99 -6.52 -6.11
N LYS A 105 5.81 -5.70 -6.77
CA LYS A 105 7.27 -5.75 -6.69
C LYS A 105 7.79 -4.54 -5.91
N GLN A 106 9.01 -4.67 -5.41
CA GLN A 106 9.73 -3.53 -4.84
C GLN A 106 10.06 -2.50 -5.91
N ASN A 107 9.98 -1.23 -5.57
CA ASN A 107 10.46 -0.15 -6.41
C ASN A 107 11.97 0.09 -6.20
N LYS A 108 12.56 0.98 -6.99
CA LYS A 108 14.01 1.28 -6.93
C LYS A 108 14.46 1.78 -5.55
N GLN A 109 13.65 2.58 -4.88
CA GLN A 109 13.98 3.13 -3.56
C GLN A 109 13.95 2.03 -2.49
N GLN A 110 12.96 1.13 -2.55
CA GLN A 110 12.88 -0.03 -1.65
C GLN A 110 14.05 -0.99 -1.83
N LEU A 111 14.47 -1.25 -3.07
CA LEU A 111 15.66 -2.07 -3.35
C LEU A 111 16.96 -1.41 -2.85
N ALA A 112 17.07 -0.08 -2.95
CA ALA A 112 18.20 0.64 -2.41
C ALA A 112 18.24 0.59 -0.88
N PHE A 113 17.08 0.70 -0.23
CA PHE A 113 16.95 0.56 1.22
C PHE A 113 17.30 -0.85 1.69
N GLU A 114 16.78 -1.89 1.05
CA GLU A 114 17.13 -3.29 1.31
C GLU A 114 18.66 -3.49 1.27
N LYS A 115 19.30 -3.06 0.18
CA LYS A 115 20.75 -3.15 0.03
C LYS A 115 21.51 -2.43 1.16
N ALA A 116 21.02 -1.25 1.57
CA ALA A 116 21.63 -0.48 2.65
C ALA A 116 21.53 -1.19 4.01
N VAL A 117 20.39 -1.83 4.29
CA VAL A 117 20.16 -2.62 5.51
C VAL A 117 21.06 -3.85 5.54
N LEU A 118 21.07 -4.63 4.47
CA LEU A 118 21.88 -5.86 4.38
C LEU A 118 23.38 -5.58 4.46
N LYS A 119 23.86 -4.52 3.81
CA LYS A 119 25.29 -4.10 3.88
C LYS A 119 25.74 -3.80 5.30
N ARG A 120 24.82 -3.43 6.19
CA ARG A 120 25.11 -3.08 7.60
C ARG A 120 24.75 -4.19 8.59
N ASN A 121 24.73 -5.41 8.11
CA ASN A 121 24.38 -6.58 8.92
C ASN A 121 22.94 -6.52 9.50
N GLY A 122 22.07 -5.68 8.95
CA GLY A 122 20.63 -5.70 9.26
C GLY A 122 19.96 -6.92 8.64
N ILE A 123 18.71 -7.11 8.98
CA ILE A 123 17.83 -8.15 8.44
C ILE A 123 16.77 -7.45 7.58
N TYR A 124 16.62 -7.89 6.34
CA TYR A 124 15.57 -7.42 5.45
C TYR A 124 14.82 -8.60 4.83
N LYS A 125 13.49 -8.54 4.83
CA LYS A 125 12.65 -9.57 4.19
C LYS A 125 11.41 -8.94 3.58
N VAL A 126 11.01 -9.41 2.41
CA VAL A 126 9.69 -9.15 1.82
C VAL A 126 8.73 -10.22 2.34
N ILE A 127 7.62 -9.80 2.91
CA ILE A 127 6.59 -10.67 3.49
C ILE A 127 5.33 -10.56 2.62
N ARG A 128 4.85 -11.69 2.13
CA ARG A 128 3.67 -11.78 1.27
C ARG A 128 2.52 -12.52 1.92
N SER A 129 2.82 -13.32 2.95
CA SER A 129 1.85 -14.18 3.63
C SER A 129 2.20 -14.37 5.10
N LEU A 130 1.30 -15.00 5.85
CA LEU A 130 1.59 -15.42 7.23
C LEU A 130 2.58 -16.58 7.30
N GLU A 131 2.62 -17.40 6.28
CA GLU A 131 3.60 -18.48 6.15
C GLU A 131 5.02 -17.92 6.08
N ASP A 132 5.23 -16.86 5.30
CA ASP A 132 6.53 -16.18 5.19
C ASP A 132 7.04 -15.70 6.55
N ILE A 133 6.16 -15.12 7.38
CA ILE A 133 6.57 -14.63 8.70
C ILE A 133 6.81 -15.77 9.69
N ASN A 134 6.05 -16.84 9.63
CA ASN A 134 6.27 -18.02 10.47
C ASN A 134 7.61 -18.70 10.14
N GLU A 135 7.91 -18.84 8.85
CA GLU A 135 9.21 -19.35 8.38
C GLU A 135 10.35 -18.43 8.84
N PHE A 136 10.19 -17.11 8.65
CA PHE A 136 11.16 -16.11 9.09
C PHE A 136 11.47 -16.23 10.57
N ILE A 137 10.45 -16.33 11.44
CA ILE A 137 10.63 -16.47 12.88
C ILE A 137 11.36 -17.77 13.21
N THR A 138 11.01 -18.88 12.54
CA THR A 138 11.65 -20.19 12.76
C THR A 138 13.14 -20.13 12.47
N VAL A 139 13.52 -19.51 11.36
CA VAL A 139 14.94 -19.38 10.94
C VAL A 139 15.73 -18.45 11.86
N HIS A 140 15.12 -17.41 12.44
CA HIS A 140 15.79 -16.38 13.22
C HIS A 140 15.58 -16.51 14.74
N ARG A 141 15.15 -17.66 15.21
CA ARG A 141 14.91 -17.95 16.64
C ARG A 141 16.19 -18.25 17.45
N HIS A 142 17.31 -18.40 16.74
CA HIS A 142 18.59 -18.81 17.35
C HIS A 142 19.64 -17.71 17.31
#